data_35b668ab622921a6720aae78536803dd
#
_entry.id   35b668ab622921a6720aae78536803dd
#
_cell.length_a   1.000
_cell.length_b   1.000
_cell.length_c   1.000
_cell.angle_alpha   90.00
_cell.angle_beta   90.00
_cell.angle_gamma   90.00
#
_symmetry.space_group_name_H-M   'P 1'
#
loop_
_entity.id
_entity.type
_entity.pdbx_description
1 polymer ?
#
loop_
_entity_poly.entity_id
_entity_poly.type
_entity_poly.pdbx_seq_one_letter_code
_entity_poly.pdbx_strand_id
1 'polypeptide(L)'
;KMKKIILGMVLVGSSLIYAEGSVVFEQVFGGEEDDVAKSVVKTDDGYLIAGKTKSFTDHRDFGAYVIKIDKNGKKLWSKVYGGEDDEEANDITRFGKDFVFVGSTETYGNENLSFYMVKIDNEGKIDWQTVYYRDDDDQYNGNALVADGDKLIFAGTETHLQFFGAKVNPYIFSTNKEGDKLWGGFYGGEDEDDAHAVISVSDGYVMAGKTESYGHGDFDSYIVKLDKTGKKLWYAAYGGKDNDCASDVIATDEGYLMVGTTESFDNNYKDVYVVKTDKKGNKLWQRTYGGSRDDQAFAVTQAPDGNYVMVGKSESFTRRNGSDLYLVKIDKKGKLLWERTYGGESDDAGYDIVTTEDGYLIVGDKKTDRRRDSDVWVLKVNFNGKLR
;
A
#
# COMPACT_ATOMS: atom_id res chain seq x y z
N LYS A 1 -38.97 40.03 10.36
CA LYS A 1 -37.75 39.91 9.55
C LYS A 1 -37.05 38.62 9.96
N MET A 2 -37.33 37.53 9.22
CA MET A 2 -36.67 36.24 9.42
C MET A 2 -35.30 36.29 8.72
N LYS A 3 -34.21 36.04 9.44
CA LYS A 3 -32.89 35.79 8.85
C LYS A 3 -32.88 34.37 8.31
N LYS A 4 -32.74 34.25 7.00
CA LYS A 4 -32.42 32.97 6.34
C LYS A 4 -30.98 32.61 6.70
N ILE A 5 -30.80 31.50 7.43
CA ILE A 5 -29.54 30.82 7.58
C ILE A 5 -29.37 29.99 6.30
N ILE A 6 -28.44 30.38 5.46
CA ILE A 6 -28.03 29.55 4.31
C ILE A 6 -27.04 28.54 4.88
N LEU A 7 -27.51 27.29 5.10
CA LEU A 7 -26.65 26.16 5.34
C LEU A 7 -26.03 25.78 3.99
N GLY A 8 -24.75 26.06 3.81
CA GLY A 8 -23.98 25.61 2.66
C GLY A 8 -23.80 24.10 2.72
N MET A 9 -24.68 23.37 2.04
CA MET A 9 -24.51 21.95 1.80
C MET A 9 -23.43 21.83 0.70
N VAL A 10 -22.23 21.41 1.06
CA VAL A 10 -21.24 20.91 0.09
C VAL A 10 -21.77 19.55 -0.37
N LEU A 11 -22.39 19.52 -1.53
CA LEU A 11 -22.75 18.29 -2.23
C LEU A 11 -21.46 17.68 -2.77
N VAL A 12 -20.86 16.76 -2.01
CA VAL A 12 -19.93 15.80 -2.57
C VAL A 12 -20.76 14.87 -3.45
N GLY A 13 -20.59 14.96 -4.77
CA GLY A 13 -21.40 14.22 -5.71
C GLY A 13 -21.08 12.73 -5.66
N SER A 14 -21.93 11.94 -4.98
CA SER A 14 -21.95 10.48 -5.10
C SER A 14 -22.80 10.09 -6.31
N SER A 15 -22.17 9.58 -7.37
CA SER A 15 -22.89 8.96 -8.48
C SER A 15 -22.92 7.44 -8.30
N LEU A 16 -24.04 6.90 -7.83
CA LEU A 16 -24.32 5.46 -7.87
C LEU A 16 -24.81 5.10 -9.30
N ILE A 17 -24.05 4.26 -9.98
CA ILE A 17 -24.42 3.78 -11.32
C ILE A 17 -24.42 2.26 -11.30
N TYR A 18 -25.59 1.67 -11.49
CA TYR A 18 -25.77 0.22 -11.62
C TYR A 18 -25.59 -0.18 -13.08
N ALA A 19 -24.61 -1.05 -13.38
CA ALA A 19 -24.48 -1.74 -14.66
C ALA A 19 -24.55 -3.25 -14.41
N GLU A 20 -25.65 -3.88 -14.82
CA GLU A 20 -25.89 -5.33 -14.83
C GLU A 20 -25.32 -6.11 -13.61
N GLY A 21 -25.79 -5.77 -12.41
CA GLY A 21 -25.48 -6.51 -11.19
C GLY A 21 -24.20 -6.11 -10.44
N SER A 22 -23.32 -5.28 -11.02
CA SER A 22 -22.10 -4.80 -10.36
C SER A 22 -22.33 -3.46 -9.67
N VAL A 23 -21.98 -3.35 -8.39
CA VAL A 23 -21.93 -2.06 -7.66
C VAL A 23 -20.63 -1.37 -8.01
N VAL A 24 -20.72 -0.24 -8.69
CA VAL A 24 -19.56 0.62 -8.99
C VAL A 24 -19.78 2.01 -8.43
N PHE A 25 -18.72 2.63 -7.89
CA PHE A 25 -18.82 3.97 -7.33
C PHE A 25 -17.46 4.67 -7.30
N GLU A 26 -17.50 5.96 -7.15
CA GLU A 26 -16.38 6.82 -6.83
C GLU A 26 -16.76 7.64 -5.60
N GLN A 27 -15.87 7.67 -4.59
CA GLN A 27 -16.03 8.43 -3.36
C GLN A 27 -14.74 9.16 -3.04
N VAL A 28 -14.87 10.35 -2.49
CA VAL A 28 -13.76 11.16 -2.00
C VAL A 28 -14.06 11.52 -0.55
N PHE A 29 -13.09 11.30 0.34
CA PHE A 29 -13.21 11.60 1.76
C PHE A 29 -12.01 12.43 2.19
N GLY A 30 -12.26 13.58 2.73
CA GLY A 30 -11.22 14.48 3.22
C GLY A 30 -11.80 15.76 3.79
N GLY A 31 -10.95 16.70 4.09
CA GLY A 31 -11.30 18.00 4.65
C GLY A 31 -10.64 19.16 3.93
N GLU A 32 -9.89 19.99 4.67
CA GLU A 32 -9.26 21.20 4.12
C GLU A 32 -7.76 21.02 3.85
N GLU A 33 -7.15 19.97 4.35
CA GLU A 33 -5.73 19.63 4.25
C GLU A 33 -5.54 18.25 3.62
N ASP A 34 -4.31 17.75 3.56
CA ASP A 34 -3.97 16.47 2.94
C ASP A 34 -4.55 15.26 3.69
N ASP A 35 -5.26 14.43 2.96
CA ASP A 35 -5.80 13.14 3.40
C ASP A 35 -5.45 12.05 2.37
N VAL A 36 -4.82 10.96 2.78
CA VAL A 36 -4.31 9.93 1.87
C VAL A 36 -4.71 8.55 2.35
N ALA A 37 -5.26 7.70 1.48
CA ALA A 37 -5.42 6.27 1.75
C ALA A 37 -4.20 5.49 1.27
N LYS A 38 -3.74 4.54 2.07
CA LYS A 38 -2.57 3.69 1.78
C LYS A 38 -2.95 2.23 1.54
N SER A 39 -3.87 1.69 2.34
CA SER A 39 -4.26 0.28 2.28
C SER A 39 -5.73 0.07 2.53
N VAL A 40 -6.28 -1.05 2.05
CA VAL A 40 -7.68 -1.43 2.20
C VAL A 40 -7.87 -2.90 2.50
N VAL A 41 -8.72 -3.21 3.48
CA VAL A 41 -9.10 -4.58 3.83
C VAL A 41 -10.61 -4.77 3.77
N LYS A 42 -11.04 -5.96 3.32
CA LYS A 42 -12.46 -6.35 3.33
C LYS A 42 -12.93 -6.67 4.75
N THR A 43 -14.15 -6.24 5.06
CA THR A 43 -14.88 -6.64 6.27
C THR A 43 -16.14 -7.42 5.88
N ASP A 44 -16.89 -7.92 6.84
CA ASP A 44 -18.12 -8.68 6.56
C ASP A 44 -19.21 -7.81 5.93
N ASP A 45 -19.22 -6.52 6.26
CA ASP A 45 -20.24 -5.54 5.88
C ASP A 45 -19.74 -4.41 4.93
N GLY A 46 -18.46 -4.44 4.57
CA GLY A 46 -17.87 -3.40 3.71
C GLY A 46 -16.35 -3.45 3.68
N TYR A 47 -15.71 -2.31 3.96
CA TYR A 47 -14.26 -2.15 3.87
C TYR A 47 -13.73 -1.23 4.96
N LEU A 48 -12.51 -1.51 5.46
CA LEU A 48 -11.70 -0.57 6.22
C LEU A 48 -10.57 -0.06 5.33
N ILE A 49 -10.35 1.23 5.38
CA ILE A 49 -9.32 1.95 4.61
C ILE A 49 -8.41 2.62 5.62
N ALA A 50 -7.12 2.35 5.54
CA ALA A 50 -6.10 2.94 6.39
C ALA A 50 -5.24 3.93 5.62
N GLY A 51 -4.72 4.93 6.31
CA GLY A 51 -3.87 5.96 5.73
C GLY A 51 -3.54 7.06 6.74
N LYS A 52 -3.50 8.30 6.28
CA LYS A 52 -3.22 9.46 7.13
C LYS A 52 -4.07 10.67 6.79
N THR A 53 -4.23 11.57 7.75
CA THR A 53 -5.03 12.79 7.62
C THR A 53 -4.36 13.96 8.34
N LYS A 54 -4.38 15.14 7.73
CA LYS A 54 -4.16 16.42 8.40
C LYS A 54 -5.46 17.15 8.70
N SER A 55 -6.52 16.85 7.96
CA SER A 55 -7.80 17.55 8.06
C SER A 55 -8.55 17.34 9.36
N PHE A 56 -8.31 16.23 10.05
CA PHE A 56 -9.10 15.82 11.22
C PHE A 56 -8.26 15.68 12.49
N THR A 57 -7.05 16.25 12.50
CA THR A 57 -6.21 16.43 13.70
C THR A 57 -6.44 17.79 14.31
N ASP A 58 -6.27 17.91 15.63
CA ASP A 58 -6.31 19.21 16.34
C ASP A 58 -4.97 19.97 16.17
N HIS A 59 -3.95 19.30 15.66
CA HIS A 59 -2.60 19.78 15.38
C HIS A 59 -2.38 19.80 13.87
N ARG A 60 -1.33 20.47 13.39
CA ARG A 60 -1.03 20.57 11.95
C ARG A 60 -0.28 19.36 11.39
N ASP A 61 -0.14 18.31 12.19
CA ASP A 61 0.60 17.10 11.86
C ASP A 61 -0.34 15.99 11.41
N PHE A 62 0.19 14.97 10.74
CA PHE A 62 -0.61 13.85 10.28
C PHE A 62 -1.03 12.96 11.46
N GLY A 63 -2.28 12.51 11.47
CA GLY A 63 -2.73 11.41 12.31
C GLY A 63 -3.00 10.15 11.48
N ALA A 64 -2.78 8.97 12.04
CA ALA A 64 -3.15 7.70 11.40
C ALA A 64 -4.68 7.64 11.25
N TYR A 65 -5.16 7.48 10.02
CA TYR A 65 -6.57 7.62 9.67
C TYR A 65 -7.19 6.32 9.21
N VAL A 66 -8.31 5.94 9.81
CA VAL A 66 -9.07 4.76 9.37
C VAL A 66 -10.50 5.15 9.07
N ILE A 67 -10.96 4.76 7.88
CA ILE A 67 -12.32 4.99 7.39
C ILE A 67 -13.02 3.64 7.21
N LYS A 68 -14.24 3.51 7.74
CA LYS A 68 -15.15 2.40 7.47
C LYS A 68 -16.19 2.83 6.44
N ILE A 69 -16.33 2.05 5.38
CA ILE A 69 -17.40 2.20 4.39
C ILE A 69 -18.20 0.89 4.26
N ASP A 70 -19.45 0.99 3.87
CA ASP A 70 -20.26 -0.17 3.48
C ASP A 70 -19.91 -0.66 2.06
N LYS A 71 -20.52 -1.75 1.60
CA LYS A 71 -20.32 -2.34 0.28
C LYS A 71 -20.69 -1.40 -0.88
N ASN A 72 -21.46 -0.34 -0.62
CA ASN A 72 -21.92 0.65 -1.58
C ASN A 72 -21.07 1.94 -1.54
N GLY A 73 -20.02 1.99 -0.73
CA GLY A 73 -19.14 3.15 -0.60
C GLY A 73 -19.63 4.23 0.36
N LYS A 74 -20.72 3.99 1.11
CA LYS A 74 -21.21 4.94 2.11
C LYS A 74 -20.34 4.87 3.36
N LYS A 75 -19.77 6.01 3.78
CA LYS A 75 -19.03 6.13 5.03
C LYS A 75 -19.91 5.80 6.23
N LEU A 76 -19.48 4.84 7.04
CA LEU A 76 -20.12 4.45 8.29
C LEU A 76 -19.50 5.20 9.47
N TRP A 77 -18.18 5.25 9.52
CA TRP A 77 -17.42 6.02 10.48
C TRP A 77 -16.01 6.33 9.95
N SER A 78 -15.33 7.26 10.60
CA SER A 78 -13.89 7.48 10.46
C SER A 78 -13.29 7.87 11.80
N LYS A 79 -12.03 7.50 12.04
CA LYS A 79 -11.30 7.78 13.28
C LYS A 79 -9.84 8.10 12.98
N VAL A 80 -9.28 8.96 13.81
CA VAL A 80 -7.87 9.30 13.84
C VAL A 80 -7.26 8.63 15.06
N TYR A 81 -6.07 8.08 14.90
CA TYR A 81 -5.28 7.42 15.93
C TYR A 81 -3.91 8.07 15.96
N GLY A 82 -3.35 8.19 17.14
CA GLY A 82 -2.04 8.83 17.35
C GLY A 82 -2.06 9.86 18.46
N GLY A 83 -1.09 10.73 18.46
CA GLY A 83 -0.89 11.77 19.46
C GLY A 83 -0.79 13.17 18.89
N GLU A 84 0.24 13.93 19.29
CA GLU A 84 0.39 15.35 18.94
C GLU A 84 1.29 15.59 17.72
N ASP A 85 2.13 14.59 17.33
CA ASP A 85 3.07 14.65 16.21
C ASP A 85 2.59 13.79 15.04
N ASP A 86 3.46 13.50 14.06
CA ASP A 86 3.09 12.75 12.84
C ASP A 86 2.89 11.25 13.11
N GLU A 87 1.72 10.75 12.72
CA GLU A 87 1.40 9.33 12.63
C GLU A 87 0.82 8.98 11.26
N GLU A 88 1.09 7.75 10.85
CA GLU A 88 0.46 7.18 9.67
C GLU A 88 0.11 5.69 9.83
N ALA A 89 -0.87 5.23 9.07
CA ALA A 89 -1.21 3.83 8.91
C ALA A 89 -0.92 3.42 7.46
N ASN A 90 0.16 2.66 7.25
CA ASN A 90 0.63 2.29 5.91
C ASN A 90 -0.04 1.04 5.38
N ASP A 91 -0.38 0.09 6.27
CA ASP A 91 -1.05 -1.14 5.88
C ASP A 91 -2.03 -1.60 6.96
N ILE A 92 -3.11 -2.30 6.54
CA ILE A 92 -4.14 -2.84 7.43
C ILE A 92 -4.55 -4.25 7.01
N THR A 93 -4.60 -5.17 7.98
CA THR A 93 -5.03 -6.55 7.73
C THR A 93 -6.12 -7.00 8.71
N ARG A 94 -6.89 -8.01 8.30
CA ARG A 94 -7.84 -8.69 9.18
C ARG A 94 -7.10 -9.67 10.10
N PHE A 95 -7.39 -9.63 11.40
CA PHE A 95 -6.84 -10.52 12.39
C PHE A 95 -7.93 -11.14 13.27
N GLY A 96 -8.36 -12.32 12.89
CA GLY A 96 -9.54 -12.97 13.48
C GLY A 96 -10.82 -12.21 13.15
N LYS A 97 -11.52 -11.72 14.17
CA LYS A 97 -12.69 -10.85 14.03
C LYS A 97 -12.36 -9.35 14.01
N ASP A 98 -11.14 -9.00 14.41
CA ASP A 98 -10.62 -7.65 14.54
C ASP A 98 -9.70 -7.29 13.37
N PHE A 99 -9.07 -6.12 13.44
CA PHE A 99 -8.16 -5.61 12.42
C PHE A 99 -6.91 -5.05 13.09
N VAL A 100 -5.78 -5.13 12.39
CA VAL A 100 -4.54 -4.51 12.84
C VAL A 100 -4.00 -3.66 11.70
N PHE A 101 -3.61 -2.43 12.00
CA PHE A 101 -2.83 -1.62 11.09
C PHE A 101 -1.41 -1.42 11.63
N VAL A 102 -0.48 -1.18 10.72
CA VAL A 102 0.90 -0.82 10.98
C VAL A 102 1.26 0.47 10.24
N GLY A 103 2.17 1.22 10.80
CA GLY A 103 2.73 2.42 10.23
C GLY A 103 3.85 2.96 11.10
N SER A 104 3.92 4.28 11.22
CA SER A 104 4.90 4.97 12.04
C SER A 104 4.25 5.99 12.95
N THR A 105 4.97 6.36 14.02
CA THR A 105 4.60 7.39 14.98
C THR A 105 5.84 8.19 15.39
N GLU A 106 5.68 9.49 15.53
CA GLU A 106 6.65 10.38 16.19
C GLU A 106 6.23 10.72 17.63
N THR A 107 4.93 10.61 17.95
CA THR A 107 4.42 10.90 19.30
C THR A 107 4.83 9.87 20.33
N TYR A 108 4.82 8.58 19.95
CA TYR A 108 5.09 7.48 20.88
C TYR A 108 6.46 6.89 20.60
N GLY A 109 7.22 6.58 21.65
CA GLY A 109 8.57 6.03 21.53
C GLY A 109 9.61 6.99 22.12
N ASN A 110 10.72 7.17 21.45
CA ASN A 110 11.91 7.87 21.96
C ASN A 110 12.32 9.08 21.11
N GLU A 111 11.39 9.95 20.77
CA GLU A 111 11.62 11.19 19.99
C GLU A 111 12.02 10.96 18.51
N ASN A 112 12.04 9.70 18.04
CA ASN A 112 12.30 9.33 16.63
C ASN A 112 11.14 8.54 16.08
N LEU A 113 11.08 8.44 14.75
CA LEU A 113 10.08 7.65 14.04
C LEU A 113 10.13 6.18 14.48
N SER A 114 9.05 5.66 15.01
CA SER A 114 8.93 4.31 15.56
C SER A 114 7.84 3.49 14.88
N PHE A 115 7.98 2.16 14.79
CA PHE A 115 6.87 1.30 14.35
C PHE A 115 5.65 1.51 15.23
N TYR A 116 4.52 1.80 14.62
CA TYR A 116 3.23 1.96 15.29
C TYR A 116 2.27 0.86 14.87
N MET A 117 1.80 0.09 15.84
CA MET A 117 0.88 -1.03 15.63
C MET A 117 -0.36 -0.84 16.48
N VAL A 118 -1.52 -0.92 15.84
CA VAL A 118 -2.81 -0.73 16.54
C VAL A 118 -3.79 -1.82 16.13
N LYS A 119 -4.34 -2.51 17.12
CA LYS A 119 -5.45 -3.44 16.93
C LYS A 119 -6.76 -2.77 17.27
N ILE A 120 -7.70 -2.85 16.35
CA ILE A 120 -9.05 -2.26 16.47
C ILE A 120 -10.13 -3.30 16.20
N ASP A 121 -11.29 -3.11 16.82
CA ASP A 121 -12.51 -3.85 16.48
C ASP A 121 -13.18 -3.28 15.22
N ASN A 122 -14.31 -3.87 14.80
CA ASN A 122 -15.06 -3.44 13.62
C ASN A 122 -15.68 -2.03 13.75
N GLU A 123 -15.82 -1.52 14.96
CA GLU A 123 -16.28 -0.16 15.30
C GLU A 123 -15.14 0.83 15.45
N GLY A 124 -13.89 0.39 15.22
CA GLY A 124 -12.66 1.19 15.33
C GLY A 124 -12.29 1.53 16.79
N LYS A 125 -12.71 0.73 17.76
CA LYS A 125 -12.26 0.87 19.13
C LYS A 125 -10.92 0.13 19.29
N ILE A 126 -9.94 0.79 19.90
CA ILE A 126 -8.65 0.19 20.19
C ILE A 126 -8.82 -0.94 21.21
N ASP A 127 -8.31 -2.11 20.87
CA ASP A 127 -8.10 -3.24 21.80
C ASP A 127 -6.74 -3.11 22.46
N TRP A 128 -5.68 -2.94 21.64
CA TRP A 128 -4.35 -2.58 22.08
C TRP A 128 -3.64 -1.73 21.02
N GLN A 129 -2.65 -0.96 21.48
CA GLN A 129 -1.66 -0.30 20.65
C GLN A 129 -0.29 -0.53 21.24
N THR A 130 0.71 -0.65 20.40
CA THR A 130 2.09 -0.84 20.82
C THR A 130 3.04 -0.17 19.84
N VAL A 131 4.19 0.23 20.37
CA VAL A 131 5.26 0.86 19.60
C VAL A 131 6.47 -0.04 19.67
N TYR A 132 7.16 -0.19 18.59
CA TYR A 132 8.37 -0.96 18.53
C TYR A 132 9.52 -0.13 17.97
N TYR A 133 10.57 -0.03 18.75
CA TYR A 133 11.88 0.52 18.39
C TYR A 133 12.96 -0.29 19.12
N ARG A 134 14.18 -0.22 18.65
CA ARG A 134 15.28 -1.03 19.20
C ARG A 134 16.38 -0.19 19.79
N ASP A 135 16.67 0.93 19.19
CA ASP A 135 17.71 1.86 19.62
C ASP A 135 17.20 3.30 19.52
N ASP A 136 17.67 4.16 20.38
CA ASP A 136 17.14 5.51 20.54
C ASP A 136 17.52 6.46 19.39
N ASP A 137 18.57 6.12 18.63
CA ASP A 137 19.08 6.94 17.52
C ASP A 137 18.54 6.50 16.13
N ASP A 138 17.78 5.39 16.05
CA ASP A 138 17.30 4.84 14.80
C ASP A 138 15.86 5.23 14.51
N GLN A 139 15.52 5.31 13.20
CA GLN A 139 14.15 5.52 12.73
C GLN A 139 13.56 4.21 12.22
N TYR A 140 12.28 3.98 12.50
CA TYR A 140 11.57 2.76 12.11
C TYR A 140 10.27 3.09 11.40
N ASN A 141 10.07 2.54 10.21
CA ASN A 141 8.84 2.68 9.47
C ASN A 141 8.21 1.31 9.19
N GLY A 142 6.94 1.13 9.61
CA GLY A 142 6.15 -0.05 9.32
C GLY A 142 5.47 0.07 7.97
N ASN A 143 5.89 -0.74 6.98
CA ASN A 143 5.39 -0.65 5.61
C ASN A 143 4.29 -1.65 5.31
N ALA A 144 4.37 -2.87 5.84
CA ALA A 144 3.44 -3.95 5.53
C ALA A 144 3.23 -4.91 6.70
N LEU A 145 2.05 -5.57 6.72
CA LEU A 145 1.76 -6.61 7.69
C LEU A 145 0.91 -7.73 7.08
N VAL A 146 1.05 -8.93 7.63
CA VAL A 146 0.18 -10.07 7.29
C VAL A 146 -0.14 -10.90 8.53
N ALA A 147 -1.38 -11.38 8.61
CA ALA A 147 -1.80 -12.32 9.64
C ALA A 147 -1.47 -13.77 9.25
N ASP A 148 -0.98 -14.56 10.22
CA ASP A 148 -0.69 -16.00 10.07
C ASP A 148 -1.19 -16.76 11.31
N GLY A 149 -2.44 -17.17 11.31
CA GLY A 149 -3.11 -17.75 12.48
C GLY A 149 -3.19 -16.75 13.63
N ASP A 150 -2.56 -17.09 14.77
CA ASP A 150 -2.50 -16.23 15.96
C ASP A 150 -1.25 -15.31 15.99
N LYS A 151 -0.56 -15.19 14.87
CA LYS A 151 0.63 -14.35 14.73
C LYS A 151 0.40 -13.24 13.73
N LEU A 152 1.10 -12.14 13.94
CA LEU A 152 1.26 -11.06 12.99
C LEU A 152 2.71 -11.02 12.53
N ILE A 153 2.92 -10.79 11.26
CA ILE A 153 4.25 -10.61 10.64
C ILE A 153 4.28 -9.20 10.09
N PHE A 154 5.26 -8.43 10.49
CA PHE A 154 5.46 -7.05 10.09
C PHE A 154 6.73 -6.96 9.26
N ALA A 155 6.68 -6.16 8.22
CA ALA A 155 7.84 -5.77 7.43
C ALA A 155 7.94 -4.25 7.35
N GLY A 156 9.13 -3.77 7.39
CA GLY A 156 9.40 -2.34 7.29
C GLY A 156 10.90 -2.07 7.26
N THR A 157 11.25 -0.85 7.58
CA THR A 157 12.59 -0.33 7.42
C THR A 157 13.11 0.19 8.75
N GLU A 158 14.35 -0.16 9.09
CA GLU A 158 15.17 0.54 10.07
C GLU A 158 16.14 1.45 9.31
N THR A 159 16.18 2.71 9.70
CA THR A 159 17.16 3.69 9.20
C THR A 159 18.10 4.06 10.32
N HIS A 160 19.32 3.59 10.23
CA HIS A 160 20.37 3.93 11.17
C HIS A 160 21.10 5.19 10.69
N LEU A 161 20.97 6.29 11.44
CA LEU A 161 21.62 7.55 11.11
C LEU A 161 23.12 7.48 11.43
N GLN A 162 23.96 7.77 10.45
CA GLN A 162 25.42 7.79 10.59
C GLN A 162 25.94 9.21 10.34
N PHE A 163 27.17 9.49 10.80
CA PHE A 163 27.79 10.82 10.65
C PHE A 163 27.93 11.26 9.16
N PHE A 164 28.02 10.30 8.23
CA PHE A 164 28.07 10.52 6.79
C PHE A 164 27.03 9.65 6.06
N GLY A 165 25.75 9.98 6.21
CA GLY A 165 24.65 9.30 5.54
C GLY A 165 23.77 8.48 6.47
N ALA A 166 22.91 7.67 5.91
CA ALA A 166 22.06 6.74 6.64
C ALA A 166 22.26 5.32 6.08
N LYS A 167 22.16 4.31 6.94
CA LYS A 167 22.06 2.93 6.50
C LYS A 167 20.63 2.47 6.67
N VAL A 168 20.03 2.01 5.58
CA VAL A 168 18.64 1.53 5.54
C VAL A 168 18.64 0.01 5.47
N ASN A 169 17.91 -0.65 6.36
CA ASN A 169 17.83 -2.11 6.41
C ASN A 169 16.39 -2.60 6.45
N PRO A 170 16.02 -3.64 5.69
CA PRO A 170 14.73 -4.29 5.81
C PRO A 170 14.64 -5.06 7.12
N TYR A 171 13.65 -4.71 7.93
CA TYR A 171 13.41 -5.33 9.22
C TYR A 171 12.08 -6.07 9.22
N ILE A 172 12.14 -7.38 9.52
CA ILE A 172 10.93 -8.20 9.64
C ILE A 172 10.87 -8.78 11.04
N PHE A 173 9.69 -8.72 11.64
CA PHE A 173 9.47 -9.33 12.95
C PHE A 173 8.06 -9.94 13.04
N SER A 174 7.90 -10.84 13.98
CA SER A 174 6.63 -11.47 14.31
C SER A 174 6.21 -11.17 15.72
N THR A 175 4.90 -11.00 15.93
CA THR A 175 4.30 -10.91 17.27
C THR A 175 3.26 -12.00 17.49
N ASN A 176 2.90 -12.20 18.77
CA ASN A 176 1.69 -12.93 19.14
C ASN A 176 0.44 -12.04 18.94
N LYS A 177 -0.73 -12.53 19.33
CA LYS A 177 -2.01 -11.81 19.19
C LYS A 177 -2.15 -10.64 20.19
N GLU A 178 -1.32 -10.58 21.22
CA GLU A 178 -1.23 -9.49 22.20
C GLU A 178 -0.28 -8.38 21.76
N GLY A 179 0.46 -8.56 20.65
CA GLY A 179 1.46 -7.61 20.16
C GLY A 179 2.88 -7.84 20.71
N ASP A 180 3.11 -8.89 21.54
CA ASP A 180 4.44 -9.20 22.05
C ASP A 180 5.31 -9.83 20.96
N LYS A 181 6.53 -9.33 20.81
CA LYS A 181 7.48 -9.82 19.80
C LYS A 181 7.92 -11.26 20.07
N LEU A 182 7.83 -12.10 19.06
CA LEU A 182 8.28 -13.49 19.09
C LEU A 182 9.69 -13.66 18.50
N TRP A 183 9.95 -13.05 17.36
CA TRP A 183 11.24 -13.01 16.69
C TRP A 183 11.34 -11.77 15.79
N GLY A 184 12.55 -11.43 15.35
CA GLY A 184 12.78 -10.39 14.36
C GLY A 184 14.23 -10.42 13.89
N GLY A 185 14.48 -9.88 12.70
CA GLY A 185 15.78 -9.85 12.08
C GLY A 185 15.87 -8.90 10.89
N PHE A 186 17.10 -8.63 10.49
CA PHE A 186 17.46 -7.86 9.31
C PHE A 186 17.76 -8.82 8.15
N TYR A 187 17.32 -8.44 6.96
CA TYR A 187 17.37 -9.34 5.81
C TYR A 187 18.03 -8.70 4.58
N GLY A 188 18.70 -7.59 4.75
CA GLY A 188 19.52 -6.93 3.74
C GLY A 188 20.98 -7.41 3.72
N GLY A 189 21.84 -6.62 3.10
CA GLY A 189 23.27 -6.78 3.02
C GLY A 189 24.05 -5.63 3.66
N GLU A 190 25.12 -5.16 2.98
CA GLU A 190 25.99 -4.11 3.52
C GLU A 190 25.54 -2.69 3.15
N ASP A 191 24.84 -2.56 2.00
CA ASP A 191 24.36 -1.29 1.47
C ASP A 191 22.87 -1.07 1.80
N GLU A 192 22.21 -0.10 1.16
CA GLU A 192 20.81 0.23 1.44
C GLU A 192 19.86 -0.85 0.88
N ASP A 193 18.99 -1.35 1.75
CA ASP A 193 17.96 -2.32 1.41
C ASP A 193 16.65 -1.93 2.10
N ASP A 194 15.51 -2.21 1.48
CA ASP A 194 14.19 -1.83 2.02
C ASP A 194 13.16 -2.95 1.84
N ALA A 195 12.17 -3.02 2.75
CA ALA A 195 11.05 -3.95 2.71
C ALA A 195 9.74 -3.19 2.52
N HIS A 196 9.02 -3.47 1.42
CA HIS A 196 7.77 -2.80 1.09
C HIS A 196 6.54 -3.68 1.31
N ALA A 197 6.67 -4.98 1.10
CA ALA A 197 5.56 -5.93 1.22
C ALA A 197 5.96 -7.22 1.92
N VAL A 198 5.00 -7.87 2.58
CA VAL A 198 5.17 -9.20 3.18
C VAL A 198 3.89 -10.02 3.01
N ILE A 199 4.05 -11.29 2.64
CA ILE A 199 2.96 -12.26 2.56
C ILE A 199 3.27 -13.51 3.36
N SER A 200 2.22 -14.15 3.89
CA SER A 200 2.29 -15.48 4.49
C SER A 200 2.04 -16.54 3.42
N VAL A 201 2.86 -17.59 3.43
CA VAL A 201 2.70 -18.78 2.60
C VAL A 201 2.75 -20.02 3.49
N SER A 202 2.36 -21.19 2.95
CA SER A 202 2.21 -22.40 3.74
C SER A 202 3.47 -22.79 4.54
N ASP A 203 4.66 -22.53 4.00
CA ASP A 203 5.96 -22.92 4.55
C ASP A 203 6.81 -21.75 5.09
N GLY A 204 6.22 -20.58 5.27
CA GLY A 204 6.93 -19.41 5.80
C GLY A 204 6.39 -18.08 5.33
N TYR A 205 7.30 -17.14 5.06
CA TYR A 205 6.96 -15.76 4.67
C TYR A 205 7.78 -15.35 3.44
N VAL A 206 7.25 -14.45 2.66
CA VAL A 206 7.94 -13.81 1.54
C VAL A 206 7.85 -12.31 1.69
N MET A 207 9.00 -11.65 1.69
CA MET A 207 9.15 -10.20 1.66
C MET A 207 9.53 -9.77 0.25
N ALA A 208 9.04 -8.63 -0.18
CA ALA A 208 9.52 -7.93 -1.37
C ALA A 208 9.87 -6.47 -1.06
N GLY A 209 10.79 -5.90 -1.85
CA GLY A 209 11.25 -4.53 -1.70
C GLY A 209 12.34 -4.19 -2.70
N LYS A 210 13.33 -3.41 -2.29
CA LYS A 210 14.49 -3.05 -3.10
C LYS A 210 15.80 -3.35 -2.38
N THR A 211 16.88 -3.49 -3.13
CA THR A 211 18.23 -3.75 -2.59
C THR A 211 19.29 -3.05 -3.42
N GLU A 212 20.23 -2.41 -2.77
CA GLU A 212 21.50 -1.95 -3.32
C GLU A 212 22.62 -2.98 -3.08
N SER A 213 22.43 -3.84 -2.06
CA SER A 213 23.41 -4.85 -1.65
C SER A 213 23.54 -6.02 -2.62
N TYR A 214 22.52 -6.29 -3.42
CA TYR A 214 22.46 -7.47 -4.30
C TYR A 214 21.91 -7.08 -5.67
N GLY A 215 22.43 -7.70 -6.74
CA GLY A 215 21.96 -7.46 -8.10
C GLY A 215 22.95 -6.77 -9.00
N HIS A 216 22.49 -5.92 -9.89
CA HIS A 216 23.30 -5.25 -10.92
C HIS A 216 22.79 -3.82 -11.14
N GLY A 217 23.50 -2.83 -10.68
CA GLY A 217 23.12 -1.43 -10.86
C GLY A 217 23.00 -0.71 -9.53
N ASP A 218 22.11 0.28 -9.46
CA ASP A 218 21.82 0.99 -8.23
C ASP A 218 20.88 0.12 -7.37
N PHE A 219 19.58 0.36 -7.35
CA PHE A 219 18.64 -0.52 -6.64
C PHE A 219 18.07 -1.59 -7.58
N ASP A 220 17.94 -2.82 -7.08
CA ASP A 220 17.23 -3.93 -7.73
C ASP A 220 15.99 -4.36 -6.95
N SER A 221 14.95 -4.85 -7.64
CA SER A 221 13.78 -5.48 -7.01
C SER A 221 14.21 -6.70 -6.21
N TYR A 222 13.90 -6.71 -4.91
CA TYR A 222 14.39 -7.69 -3.96
C TYR A 222 13.28 -8.59 -3.43
N ILE A 223 13.56 -9.89 -3.33
CA ILE A 223 12.67 -10.88 -2.71
C ILE A 223 13.44 -11.75 -1.72
N VAL A 224 12.86 -11.97 -0.55
CA VAL A 224 13.42 -12.84 0.49
C VAL A 224 12.40 -13.87 0.94
N LYS A 225 12.79 -15.13 1.00
CA LYS A 225 11.98 -16.22 1.57
C LYS A 225 12.49 -16.56 2.96
N LEU A 226 11.56 -16.56 3.92
CA LEU A 226 11.80 -16.97 5.31
C LEU A 226 10.98 -18.22 5.63
N ASP A 227 11.45 -19.04 6.57
CA ASP A 227 10.63 -20.07 7.20
C ASP A 227 9.71 -19.47 8.30
N LYS A 228 8.87 -20.29 8.94
CA LYS A 228 7.94 -19.85 10.01
C LYS A 228 8.63 -19.35 11.29
N THR A 229 9.94 -19.53 11.42
CA THR A 229 10.75 -19.04 12.55
C THR A 229 11.49 -17.75 12.25
N GLY A 230 11.35 -17.21 11.02
CA GLY A 230 12.06 -16.02 10.54
C GLY A 230 13.46 -16.31 9.98
N LYS A 231 13.86 -17.58 9.85
CA LYS A 231 15.16 -17.92 9.26
C LYS A 231 15.13 -17.72 7.75
N LYS A 232 16.08 -16.94 7.21
CA LYS A 232 16.26 -16.75 5.77
C LYS A 232 16.58 -18.07 5.07
N LEU A 233 15.77 -18.46 4.11
CA LEU A 233 15.95 -19.67 3.29
C LEU A 233 16.69 -19.36 1.99
N TRP A 234 16.27 -18.30 1.30
CA TRP A 234 16.88 -17.79 0.09
C TRP A 234 16.48 -16.33 -0.16
N TYR A 235 17.20 -15.67 -1.05
CA TYR A 235 16.87 -14.36 -1.60
C TYR A 235 17.19 -14.32 -3.09
N ALA A 236 16.63 -13.35 -3.79
CA ALA A 236 16.99 -13.03 -5.18
C ALA A 236 16.75 -11.53 -5.46
N ALA A 237 17.52 -11.00 -6.41
CA ALA A 237 17.38 -9.64 -6.91
C ALA A 237 17.12 -9.67 -8.43
N TYR A 238 16.30 -8.76 -8.91
CA TYR A 238 15.92 -8.65 -10.33
C TYR A 238 15.86 -7.20 -10.74
N GLY A 239 16.57 -6.88 -11.78
CA GLY A 239 16.64 -5.54 -12.32
C GLY A 239 17.60 -5.46 -13.48
N GLY A 240 18.10 -4.27 -13.73
CA GLY A 240 19.07 -3.97 -14.78
C GLY A 240 20.22 -3.10 -14.29
N LYS A 241 20.42 -1.91 -14.86
CA LYS A 241 21.55 -1.03 -14.51
C LYS A 241 21.17 0.14 -13.63
N ASP A 242 19.89 0.51 -13.70
CA ASP A 242 19.35 1.67 -13.02
C ASP A 242 18.39 1.18 -11.91
N ASN A 243 17.62 2.07 -11.32
CA ASN A 243 16.78 1.73 -10.18
C ASN A 243 15.60 0.82 -10.54
N ASP A 244 15.50 -0.29 -9.86
CA ASP A 244 14.40 -1.25 -9.93
C ASP A 244 13.86 -1.54 -8.53
N CYS A 245 12.55 -1.55 -8.36
CA CYS A 245 11.93 -1.70 -7.05
C CYS A 245 10.70 -2.62 -7.14
N ALA A 246 10.53 -3.52 -6.18
CA ALA A 246 9.26 -4.20 -5.96
C ALA A 246 8.48 -3.46 -4.87
N SER A 247 7.25 -3.05 -5.19
CA SER A 247 6.33 -2.40 -4.26
C SER A 247 5.41 -3.41 -3.56
N ASP A 248 5.02 -4.48 -4.28
CA ASP A 248 4.11 -5.49 -3.75
C ASP A 248 4.42 -6.88 -4.30
N VAL A 249 3.96 -7.93 -3.60
CA VAL A 249 4.14 -9.33 -3.97
C VAL A 249 2.91 -10.16 -3.63
N ILE A 250 2.51 -11.06 -4.53
CA ILE A 250 1.49 -12.07 -4.27
C ILE A 250 2.02 -13.47 -4.52
N ALA A 251 1.49 -14.44 -3.77
CA ALA A 251 1.69 -15.86 -4.06
C ALA A 251 0.82 -16.29 -5.25
N THR A 252 1.36 -17.19 -6.06
CA THR A 252 0.67 -17.79 -7.21
C THR A 252 0.86 -19.30 -7.18
N ASP A 253 0.14 -20.05 -8.01
CA ASP A 253 0.26 -21.51 -8.08
C ASP A 253 1.71 -21.96 -8.36
N GLU A 254 2.43 -21.22 -9.20
CA GLU A 254 3.78 -21.56 -9.65
C GLU A 254 4.88 -21.00 -8.74
N GLY A 255 4.63 -19.90 -8.04
CA GLY A 255 5.62 -19.19 -7.20
C GLY A 255 5.10 -17.81 -6.80
N TYR A 256 5.84 -16.75 -7.17
CA TYR A 256 5.55 -15.38 -6.73
C TYR A 256 5.43 -14.43 -7.92
N LEU A 257 4.58 -13.43 -7.81
CA LEU A 257 4.51 -12.31 -8.73
C LEU A 257 4.78 -11.03 -7.94
N MET A 258 5.81 -10.30 -8.31
CA MET A 258 6.13 -8.97 -7.80
C MET A 258 5.74 -7.92 -8.80
N VAL A 259 5.28 -6.77 -8.31
CA VAL A 259 5.03 -5.57 -9.11
C VAL A 259 5.73 -4.37 -8.49
N GLY A 260 6.07 -3.40 -9.31
CA GLY A 260 6.73 -2.17 -8.85
C GLY A 260 7.14 -1.29 -10.01
N THR A 261 8.37 -0.80 -9.98
CA THR A 261 8.89 0.21 -10.90
C THR A 261 10.28 -0.17 -11.39
N THR A 262 10.59 0.16 -12.64
CA THR A 262 11.93 0.02 -13.23
C THR A 262 12.34 1.30 -13.97
N GLU A 263 13.60 1.65 -13.89
CA GLU A 263 14.28 2.64 -14.75
C GLU A 263 15.22 1.98 -15.76
N SER A 264 15.37 0.64 -15.72
CA SER A 264 16.43 -0.09 -16.42
C SER A 264 16.10 -0.52 -17.85
N PHE A 265 14.84 -0.62 -18.26
CA PHE A 265 14.49 -1.35 -19.49
C PHE A 265 13.92 -0.48 -20.61
N ASP A 266 13.54 0.76 -20.36
CA ASP A 266 13.05 1.71 -21.36
C ASP A 266 13.50 3.15 -21.07
N ASN A 267 13.81 3.88 -22.09
CA ASN A 267 14.01 5.32 -22.37
C ASN A 267 14.20 6.34 -21.23
N ASN A 268 14.83 6.02 -20.12
CA ASN A 268 15.10 6.93 -18.97
C ASN A 268 13.85 7.42 -18.20
N TYR A 269 12.74 6.74 -18.33
CA TYR A 269 11.52 6.97 -17.54
C TYR A 269 11.20 5.73 -16.70
N LYS A 270 10.42 5.94 -15.66
CA LYS A 270 9.92 4.85 -14.82
C LYS A 270 8.81 4.11 -15.55
N ASP A 271 8.91 2.78 -15.61
CA ASP A 271 7.85 1.91 -16.09
C ASP A 271 7.39 0.95 -15.01
N VAL A 272 6.12 0.52 -15.08
CA VAL A 272 5.63 -0.58 -14.27
C VAL A 272 6.48 -1.82 -14.53
N TYR A 273 7.06 -2.39 -13.49
CA TYR A 273 7.88 -3.59 -13.54
C TYR A 273 7.16 -4.77 -12.93
N VAL A 274 7.13 -5.89 -13.64
CA VAL A 274 6.52 -7.13 -13.17
C VAL A 274 7.51 -8.28 -13.33
N VAL A 275 7.77 -8.98 -12.21
CA VAL A 275 8.63 -10.15 -12.20
C VAL A 275 7.84 -11.35 -11.68
N LYS A 276 7.82 -12.43 -12.47
CA LYS A 276 7.25 -13.73 -12.10
C LYS A 276 8.37 -14.70 -11.81
N THR A 277 8.27 -15.40 -10.67
CA THR A 277 9.24 -16.41 -10.25
C THR A 277 8.57 -17.76 -9.98
N ASP A 278 9.37 -18.80 -9.91
CA ASP A 278 8.98 -20.07 -9.28
C ASP A 278 9.08 -19.95 -7.74
N LYS A 279 8.73 -21.02 -7.01
CA LYS A 279 8.79 -21.08 -5.54
C LYS A 279 10.21 -21.03 -4.96
N LYS A 280 11.23 -21.18 -5.79
CA LYS A 280 12.65 -21.11 -5.40
C LYS A 280 13.28 -19.75 -5.72
N GLY A 281 12.50 -18.81 -6.26
CA GLY A 281 13.02 -17.51 -6.68
C GLY A 281 13.66 -17.52 -8.07
N ASN A 282 13.56 -18.58 -8.86
CA ASN A 282 14.05 -18.54 -10.24
C ASN A 282 13.07 -17.73 -11.10
N LYS A 283 13.59 -16.75 -11.83
CA LYS A 283 12.78 -15.90 -12.71
C LYS A 283 12.19 -16.71 -13.86
N LEU A 284 10.86 -16.73 -13.97
CA LEU A 284 10.13 -17.35 -15.07
C LEU A 284 9.99 -16.36 -16.23
N TRP A 285 9.62 -15.13 -15.93
CA TRP A 285 9.55 -14.02 -16.87
C TRP A 285 9.58 -12.67 -16.14
N GLN A 286 9.88 -11.61 -16.88
CA GLN A 286 9.69 -10.23 -16.47
C GLN A 286 9.07 -9.44 -17.62
N ARG A 287 8.34 -8.35 -17.31
CA ARG A 287 7.69 -7.44 -18.27
C ARG A 287 7.66 -6.04 -17.71
N THR A 288 7.63 -5.08 -18.62
CA THR A 288 7.38 -3.67 -18.34
C THR A 288 6.06 -3.24 -18.99
N TYR A 289 5.38 -2.29 -18.37
CA TYR A 289 4.14 -1.69 -18.90
C TYR A 289 4.20 -0.21 -18.60
N GLY A 290 3.78 0.60 -19.57
CA GLY A 290 3.81 2.04 -19.49
C GLY A 290 3.83 2.66 -20.87
N GLY A 291 4.25 3.90 -20.95
CA GLY A 291 4.32 4.65 -22.19
C GLY A 291 5.61 5.46 -22.30
N SER A 292 5.53 6.76 -22.51
CA SER A 292 6.70 7.60 -22.78
C SER A 292 7.10 8.52 -21.62
N ARG A 293 6.48 8.34 -20.45
CA ARG A 293 6.75 9.07 -19.21
C ARG A 293 6.70 8.10 -18.04
N ASP A 294 6.75 8.62 -16.82
CA ASP A 294 6.76 7.81 -15.61
C ASP A 294 5.46 7.07 -15.36
N ASP A 295 5.57 5.75 -15.23
CA ASP A 295 4.49 4.82 -14.91
C ASP A 295 4.93 3.89 -13.77
N GLN A 296 4.09 3.72 -12.75
CA GLN A 296 4.46 2.97 -11.54
C GLN A 296 3.31 2.05 -11.11
N ALA A 297 3.62 0.88 -10.53
CA ALA A 297 2.66 0.05 -9.83
C ALA A 297 3.00 -0.02 -8.34
N PHE A 298 1.97 0.09 -7.51
CA PHE A 298 2.11 0.06 -6.05
C PHE A 298 1.52 -1.20 -5.42
N ALA A 299 0.44 -1.75 -5.99
CA ALA A 299 -0.18 -2.96 -5.47
C ALA A 299 -0.69 -3.88 -6.58
N VAL A 300 -0.87 -5.17 -6.25
CA VAL A 300 -1.37 -6.19 -7.16
C VAL A 300 -2.35 -7.13 -6.47
N THR A 301 -3.40 -7.52 -7.19
CA THR A 301 -4.34 -8.56 -6.75
C THR A 301 -4.56 -9.60 -7.83
N GLN A 302 -4.92 -10.82 -7.44
CA GLN A 302 -5.35 -11.84 -8.39
C GLN A 302 -6.85 -11.72 -8.65
N ALA A 303 -7.22 -11.64 -9.91
CA ALA A 303 -8.62 -11.67 -10.35
C ALA A 303 -9.22 -13.08 -10.28
N PRO A 304 -10.57 -13.22 -10.23
CA PRO A 304 -11.23 -14.53 -10.18
C PRO A 304 -10.95 -15.43 -11.40
N ASP A 305 -10.59 -14.84 -12.55
CA ASP A 305 -10.18 -15.56 -13.76
C ASP A 305 -8.72 -16.06 -13.70
N GLY A 306 -8.04 -15.81 -12.56
CA GLY A 306 -6.65 -16.19 -12.30
C GLY A 306 -5.62 -15.28 -12.95
N ASN A 307 -6.04 -14.20 -13.62
CA ASN A 307 -5.19 -13.15 -14.14
C ASN A 307 -4.80 -12.15 -13.05
N TYR A 308 -3.95 -11.18 -13.34
CA TYR A 308 -3.44 -10.22 -12.37
C TYR A 308 -3.91 -8.81 -12.70
N VAL A 309 -4.25 -8.03 -11.68
CA VAL A 309 -4.61 -6.62 -11.79
C VAL A 309 -3.72 -5.82 -10.86
N MET A 310 -3.06 -4.82 -11.43
CA MET A 310 -2.14 -3.92 -10.73
C MET A 310 -2.71 -2.52 -10.72
N VAL A 311 -2.42 -1.78 -9.66
CA VAL A 311 -2.78 -0.37 -9.52
C VAL A 311 -1.55 0.46 -9.20
N GLY A 312 -1.57 1.71 -9.63
CA GLY A 312 -0.52 2.68 -9.38
C GLY A 312 -0.86 4.05 -9.97
N LYS A 313 0.12 4.68 -10.59
CA LYS A 313 -0.05 5.96 -11.29
C LYS A 313 0.66 5.97 -12.63
N SER A 314 0.18 6.81 -13.55
CA SER A 314 0.76 7.00 -14.87
C SER A 314 0.80 8.47 -15.25
N GLU A 315 1.93 8.92 -15.79
CA GLU A 315 2.08 10.19 -16.48
C GLU A 315 1.94 10.05 -18.00
N SER A 316 2.05 8.82 -18.53
CA SER A 316 2.03 8.54 -19.96
C SER A 316 0.65 8.67 -20.59
N PHE A 317 -0.39 8.34 -19.85
CA PHE A 317 -1.76 8.23 -20.37
C PHE A 317 -2.69 9.31 -19.84
N THR A 318 -2.14 10.35 -19.22
CA THR A 318 -2.90 11.49 -18.74
C THR A 318 -3.23 12.46 -19.88
N ARG A 319 -4.26 13.26 -19.73
CA ARG A 319 -4.62 14.30 -20.69
C ARG A 319 -3.83 15.59 -20.55
N ARG A 320 -3.15 15.79 -19.40
CA ARG A 320 -2.40 17.00 -19.01
C ARG A 320 -1.10 16.65 -18.28
N ASN A 321 -0.35 17.65 -17.86
CA ASN A 321 0.82 17.47 -17.00
C ASN A 321 0.37 17.06 -15.60
N GLY A 322 0.74 15.88 -15.17
CA GLY A 322 0.39 15.27 -13.88
C GLY A 322 0.31 13.76 -14.01
N SER A 323 -0.04 13.08 -12.95
CA SER A 323 -0.27 11.63 -12.95
C SER A 323 -1.74 11.30 -12.72
N ASP A 324 -2.23 10.24 -13.35
CA ASP A 324 -3.56 9.66 -13.11
C ASP A 324 -3.40 8.25 -12.50
N LEU A 325 -4.36 7.83 -11.66
CA LEU A 325 -4.45 6.43 -11.23
C LEU A 325 -4.39 5.51 -12.44
N TYR A 326 -3.48 4.55 -12.40
CA TYR A 326 -3.25 3.59 -13.48
C TYR A 326 -3.64 2.18 -13.04
N LEU A 327 -4.52 1.55 -13.80
CA LEU A 327 -5.04 0.20 -13.56
C LEU A 327 -4.71 -0.69 -14.77
N VAL A 328 -3.96 -1.76 -14.53
CA VAL A 328 -3.46 -2.65 -15.58
C VAL A 328 -3.87 -4.09 -15.30
N LYS A 329 -4.46 -4.77 -16.29
CA LYS A 329 -4.74 -6.21 -16.21
C LYS A 329 -3.87 -6.97 -17.20
N ILE A 330 -3.20 -8.02 -16.69
CA ILE A 330 -2.37 -8.93 -17.49
C ILE A 330 -2.84 -10.38 -17.30
N ASP A 331 -2.56 -11.22 -18.28
CA ASP A 331 -2.77 -12.66 -18.13
C ASP A 331 -1.64 -13.35 -17.33
N LYS A 332 -1.78 -14.63 -17.03
CA LYS A 332 -0.79 -15.42 -16.27
C LYS A 332 0.60 -15.48 -16.93
N LYS A 333 0.72 -15.14 -18.21
CA LYS A 333 1.97 -15.11 -18.99
C LYS A 333 2.56 -13.70 -19.15
N GLY A 334 1.93 -12.71 -18.54
CA GLY A 334 2.33 -11.30 -18.63
C GLY A 334 1.86 -10.60 -19.91
N LYS A 335 0.88 -11.13 -20.65
CA LYS A 335 0.29 -10.40 -21.80
C LYS A 335 -0.70 -9.37 -21.28
N LEU A 336 -0.55 -8.12 -21.70
CA LEU A 336 -1.51 -7.05 -21.45
C LEU A 336 -2.90 -7.43 -22.00
N LEU A 337 -3.91 -7.39 -21.12
CA LEU A 337 -5.31 -7.62 -21.50
C LEU A 337 -6.06 -6.29 -21.66
N TRP A 338 -5.88 -5.40 -20.72
CA TRP A 338 -6.37 -4.03 -20.77
C TRP A 338 -5.62 -3.14 -19.75
N GLU A 339 -5.67 -1.84 -20.01
CA GLU A 339 -5.21 -0.78 -19.13
C GLU A 339 -6.23 0.34 -19.07
N ARG A 340 -6.28 1.10 -17.98
CA ARG A 340 -7.19 2.21 -17.74
C ARG A 340 -6.52 3.25 -16.87
N THR A 341 -6.85 4.51 -17.10
CA THR A 341 -6.52 5.61 -16.22
C THR A 341 -7.77 6.28 -15.69
N TYR A 342 -7.68 6.76 -14.46
CA TYR A 342 -8.71 7.52 -13.79
C TYR A 342 -8.05 8.71 -13.10
N GLY A 343 -8.63 9.87 -13.23
CA GLY A 343 -8.08 11.08 -12.62
C GLY A 343 -8.75 12.34 -13.14
N GLY A 344 -8.16 13.46 -12.78
CA GLY A 344 -8.63 14.80 -13.08
C GLY A 344 -7.63 15.65 -13.86
N GLU A 345 -7.40 16.86 -13.39
CA GLU A 345 -6.43 17.80 -13.96
C GLU A 345 -5.12 17.85 -13.15
N SER A 346 -5.10 17.23 -11.97
CA SER A 346 -3.99 17.19 -11.02
C SER A 346 -3.48 15.76 -10.83
N ASP A 347 -2.46 15.59 -9.97
CA ASP A 347 -1.90 14.28 -9.67
C ASP A 347 -2.88 13.43 -8.86
N ASP A 348 -3.17 12.25 -9.39
CA ASP A 348 -4.02 11.25 -8.76
C ASP A 348 -3.28 9.90 -8.75
N ALA A 349 -3.45 9.10 -7.70
CA ALA A 349 -2.80 7.79 -7.58
C ALA A 349 -3.68 6.75 -6.90
N GLY A 350 -3.49 5.47 -7.23
CA GLY A 350 -4.04 4.34 -6.49
C GLY A 350 -2.93 3.58 -5.78
N TYR A 351 -3.05 3.38 -4.47
CA TYR A 351 -2.00 2.76 -3.66
C TYR A 351 -2.29 1.30 -3.30
N ASP A 352 -3.57 0.92 -3.18
CA ASP A 352 -3.94 -0.47 -2.88
C ASP A 352 -5.22 -0.90 -3.61
N ILE A 353 -5.35 -2.21 -3.80
CA ILE A 353 -6.43 -2.82 -4.57
C ILE A 353 -6.85 -4.16 -3.98
N VAL A 354 -8.16 -4.33 -3.78
CA VAL A 354 -8.73 -5.63 -3.41
C VAL A 354 -9.75 -6.10 -4.43
N THR A 355 -9.70 -7.39 -4.77
CA THR A 355 -10.73 -8.05 -5.57
C THR A 355 -12.00 -8.20 -4.75
N THR A 356 -13.14 -7.76 -5.25
CA THR A 356 -14.48 -7.89 -4.63
C THR A 356 -15.31 -8.99 -5.31
N GLU A 357 -16.55 -9.18 -4.90
CA GLU A 357 -17.46 -10.17 -5.51
C GLU A 357 -17.80 -9.83 -6.97
N ASP A 358 -17.77 -8.54 -7.34
CA ASP A 358 -18.27 -8.00 -8.60
C ASP A 358 -17.28 -7.08 -9.34
N GLY A 359 -16.05 -6.97 -8.84
CA GLY A 359 -15.03 -6.12 -9.46
C GLY A 359 -13.81 -5.89 -8.59
N TYR A 360 -13.29 -4.67 -8.61
CA TYR A 360 -12.12 -4.24 -7.83
C TYR A 360 -12.45 -2.97 -7.05
N LEU A 361 -12.03 -2.90 -5.80
CA LEU A 361 -12.02 -1.67 -5.03
C LEU A 361 -10.57 -1.20 -4.91
N ILE A 362 -10.35 0.04 -5.26
CA ILE A 362 -9.06 0.73 -5.24
C ILE A 362 -9.13 1.89 -4.26
N VAL A 363 -8.05 2.10 -3.52
CA VAL A 363 -7.88 3.26 -2.65
C VAL A 363 -6.61 4.01 -2.99
N GLY A 364 -6.62 5.31 -2.75
CA GLY A 364 -5.49 6.17 -3.05
C GLY A 364 -5.76 7.62 -2.65
N ASP A 365 -5.16 8.54 -3.38
CA ASP A 365 -5.39 9.97 -3.23
C ASP A 365 -5.84 10.63 -4.53
N LYS A 366 -6.65 11.67 -4.39
CA LYS A 366 -7.12 12.52 -5.47
C LYS A 366 -6.86 13.97 -5.13
N LYS A 367 -6.08 14.64 -5.96
CA LYS A 367 -5.88 16.08 -5.83
C LYS A 367 -7.06 16.84 -6.44
N THR A 368 -7.60 17.76 -5.67
CA THR A 368 -8.65 18.64 -6.17
C THR A 368 -8.04 19.92 -6.76
N ASP A 369 -8.48 20.30 -7.99
CA ASP A 369 -7.94 21.43 -8.77
C ASP A 369 -7.91 22.78 -8.04
N ARG A 370 -8.68 22.94 -6.96
CA ARG A 370 -8.87 24.21 -6.26
C ARG A 370 -7.95 24.42 -5.07
N ARG A 371 -7.43 23.35 -4.45
CA ARG A 371 -6.72 23.44 -3.16
C ARG A 371 -5.27 22.99 -3.18
N ARG A 372 -4.82 22.21 -4.13
CA ARG A 372 -3.54 21.49 -4.18
C ARG A 372 -3.39 20.37 -3.12
N ASP A 373 -4.37 20.20 -2.25
CA ASP A 373 -4.36 19.16 -1.21
C ASP A 373 -4.98 17.89 -1.75
N SER A 374 -4.51 16.75 -1.23
CA SER A 374 -4.99 15.43 -1.60
C SER A 374 -6.12 15.00 -0.67
N ASP A 375 -7.16 14.39 -1.23
CA ASP A 375 -8.23 13.72 -0.47
C ASP A 375 -8.17 12.19 -0.66
N VAL A 376 -8.56 11.43 0.34
CA VAL A 376 -8.73 9.97 0.22
C VAL A 376 -9.67 9.65 -0.93
N TRP A 377 -9.19 8.89 -1.90
CA TRP A 377 -9.96 8.45 -3.04
C TRP A 377 -10.29 6.97 -2.96
N VAL A 378 -11.57 6.64 -3.16
CA VAL A 378 -12.07 5.26 -3.22
C VAL A 378 -12.81 5.06 -4.52
N LEU A 379 -12.29 4.15 -5.33
CA LEU A 379 -12.82 3.84 -6.65
C LEU A 379 -13.20 2.36 -6.73
N LYS A 380 -14.47 2.05 -7.01
CA LYS A 380 -14.92 0.69 -7.27
C LYS A 380 -15.32 0.53 -8.73
N VAL A 381 -14.65 -0.40 -9.42
CA VAL A 381 -14.87 -0.71 -10.85
C VAL A 381 -15.26 -2.18 -11.01
N ASN A 382 -15.94 -2.50 -12.12
CA ASN A 382 -16.25 -3.90 -12.49
C ASN A 382 -14.98 -4.67 -12.94
N PHE A 383 -15.08 -5.97 -13.22
CA PHE A 383 -13.94 -6.80 -13.64
C PHE A 383 -13.32 -6.41 -15.00
N ASN A 384 -13.95 -5.54 -15.76
CA ASN A 384 -13.40 -4.95 -16.98
C ASN A 384 -12.70 -3.60 -16.72
N GLY A 385 -12.52 -3.22 -15.47
CA GLY A 385 -11.95 -1.94 -15.08
C GLY A 385 -12.84 -0.78 -15.55
N LYS A 386 -14.15 -0.81 -15.37
CA LYS A 386 -15.05 0.25 -15.82
C LYS A 386 -15.98 0.68 -14.69
N LEU A 387 -16.26 1.98 -14.64
CA LEU A 387 -17.29 2.59 -13.80
C LEU A 387 -18.72 2.42 -14.39
N ARG A 388 -18.81 1.96 -15.64
CA ARG A 388 -20.10 1.76 -16.36
C ARG A 388 -20.02 0.52 -17.25
#